data_1179796c1549df5948931fd79e32f5a9
#
_entry.id   1179796c1549df5948931fd79e32f5a9
#
_cell.length_a   1.000
_cell.length_b   1.000
_cell.length_c   1.000
_cell.angle_alpha   90.00
_cell.angle_beta   90.00
_cell.angle_gamma   90.00
#
_symmetry.space_group_name_H-M   'P 1'
#
loop_
_entity.id
_entity.type
_entity.pdbx_description
1 polymer ?
#
loop_
_entity_poly.entity_id
_entity_poly.type
_entity_poly.pdbx_seq_one_letter_code
_entity_poly.pdbx_strand_id
1 'polypeptide(L)'
;YLSVKDLLILNEKPTVSLKSGINEVIIEISEKRLGVTAVTENSRIVGIITDGDLRRMLTKSEDFSKLSAEDIMSKSPRTININAMAIEAMELMESNKISQLLVEDNEQYAGVIHLHDLIKEGII
;
A
#
# COMPACT_ATOMS: atom_id res chain seq x y z
N TYR A 1 7.14 21.55 -10.19
CA TYR A 1 6.96 20.90 -8.87
C TYR A 1 6.04 19.71 -8.99
N LEU A 2 6.54 18.54 -8.66
CA LEU A 2 5.76 17.31 -8.75
C LEU A 2 4.88 17.11 -7.51
N SER A 3 3.65 16.69 -7.76
CA SER A 3 2.72 16.30 -6.72
C SER A 3 2.62 14.77 -6.65
N VAL A 4 2.07 14.27 -5.56
CA VAL A 4 1.76 12.84 -5.42
C VAL A 4 0.86 12.38 -6.56
N LYS A 5 -0.10 13.20 -6.96
CA LYS A 5 -1.00 12.90 -8.08
C LYS A 5 -0.23 12.61 -9.37
N ASP A 6 0.82 13.38 -9.64
CA ASP A 6 1.63 13.20 -10.85
C ASP A 6 2.33 11.85 -10.86
N LEU A 7 2.82 11.40 -9.68
CA LEU A 7 3.49 10.12 -9.55
C LEU A 7 2.52 8.95 -9.66
N LEU A 8 1.30 9.15 -9.21
CA LEU A 8 0.30 8.10 -9.10
C LEU A 8 -0.25 7.64 -10.46
N ILE A 9 -0.20 8.50 -11.45
CA ILE A 9 -0.89 8.29 -12.73
C ILE A 9 -0.45 7.03 -13.47
N LEU A 10 0.78 6.56 -13.25
CA LEU A 10 1.32 5.38 -13.91
C LEU A 10 1.25 4.12 -13.04
N ASN A 11 0.75 4.24 -11.83
CA ASN A 11 0.75 3.13 -10.89
C ASN A 11 -0.59 2.41 -10.85
N GLU A 12 -0.51 1.12 -10.56
CA GLU A 12 -1.68 0.31 -10.29
C GLU A 12 -2.28 0.69 -8.93
N LYS A 13 -3.51 0.26 -8.71
CA LYS A 13 -4.24 0.55 -7.47
C LYS A 13 -4.63 -0.76 -6.78
N PRO A 14 -3.67 -1.43 -6.11
CA PRO A 14 -3.97 -2.72 -5.47
C PRO A 14 -4.94 -2.56 -4.32
N THR A 15 -5.94 -3.41 -4.27
CA THR A 15 -6.92 -3.41 -3.20
C THR A 15 -7.51 -4.81 -2.97
N VAL A 16 -7.75 -5.12 -1.70
CA VAL A 16 -8.50 -6.31 -1.30
C VAL A 16 -9.51 -5.87 -0.22
N SER A 17 -10.46 -6.73 0.08
CA SER A 17 -11.44 -6.45 1.13
C SER A 17 -11.02 -7.12 2.44
N LEU A 18 -11.68 -6.74 3.55
CA LEU A 18 -11.41 -7.33 4.86
C LEU A 18 -11.50 -8.85 4.85
N LYS A 19 -12.45 -9.40 4.12
CA LYS A 19 -12.69 -10.84 4.09
C LYS A 19 -11.98 -11.60 2.97
N SER A 20 -11.17 -10.90 2.17
CA SER A 20 -10.39 -11.54 1.11
C SER A 20 -9.48 -12.62 1.72
N GLY A 21 -9.42 -13.78 1.08
CA GLY A 21 -8.54 -14.85 1.52
C GLY A 21 -7.09 -14.58 1.19
N ILE A 22 -6.18 -15.32 1.80
CA ILE A 22 -4.75 -15.10 1.64
C ILE A 22 -4.29 -15.28 0.19
N ASN A 23 -4.84 -16.26 -0.53
CA ASN A 23 -4.48 -16.45 -1.94
C ASN A 23 -4.84 -15.22 -2.78
N GLU A 24 -5.98 -14.62 -2.52
CA GLU A 24 -6.41 -13.41 -3.23
C GLU A 24 -5.46 -12.24 -2.92
N VAL A 25 -5.04 -12.11 -1.67
CA VAL A 25 -4.07 -11.08 -1.25
C VAL A 25 -2.74 -11.27 -1.98
N ILE A 26 -2.24 -12.49 -2.03
CA ILE A 26 -0.97 -12.81 -2.70
C ILE A 26 -1.06 -12.48 -4.18
N ILE A 27 -2.16 -12.85 -4.84
CA ILE A 27 -2.37 -12.56 -6.25
C ILE A 27 -2.38 -11.05 -6.51
N GLU A 28 -3.10 -10.31 -5.69
CA GLU A 28 -3.20 -8.86 -5.86
C GLU A 28 -1.84 -8.18 -5.74
N ILE A 29 -1.08 -8.50 -4.70
CA ILE A 29 0.26 -7.93 -4.50
C ILE A 29 1.19 -8.31 -5.65
N SER A 30 1.14 -9.57 -6.09
CA SER A 30 2.00 -10.07 -7.16
C SER A 30 1.69 -9.42 -8.51
N GLU A 31 0.42 -9.28 -8.84
CA GLU A 31 0.01 -8.71 -10.12
C GLU A 31 0.28 -7.21 -10.21
N LYS A 32 0.08 -6.47 -9.13
CA LYS A 32 0.23 -5.01 -9.13
C LYS A 32 1.68 -4.56 -8.95
N ARG A 33 2.56 -5.42 -8.46
CA ARG A 33 4.03 -5.21 -8.40
C ARG A 33 4.50 -4.02 -7.56
N LEU A 34 3.72 -3.61 -6.60
CA LEU A 34 4.10 -2.49 -5.71
C LEU A 34 4.53 -2.97 -4.32
N GLY A 35 4.51 -4.29 -4.09
CA GLY A 35 4.94 -4.87 -2.82
C GLY A 35 3.96 -4.71 -1.68
N VAL A 36 2.81 -4.12 -1.94
CA VAL A 36 1.76 -3.88 -0.95
C VAL A 36 0.39 -3.96 -1.60
N THR A 37 -0.65 -4.12 -0.76
CA THR A 37 -2.02 -3.84 -1.16
C THR A 37 -2.72 -3.08 -0.04
N ALA A 38 -3.63 -2.20 -0.41
CA ALA A 38 -4.55 -1.62 0.55
C ALA A 38 -5.61 -2.66 0.89
N VAL A 39 -6.12 -2.57 2.11
CA VAL A 39 -7.36 -3.24 2.49
C VAL A 39 -8.40 -2.15 2.61
N THR A 40 -9.47 -2.24 1.84
CA THR A 40 -10.48 -1.19 1.78
C THR A 40 -11.85 -1.68 2.16
N GLU A 41 -12.66 -0.76 2.66
CA GLU A 41 -14.07 -0.98 2.97
C GLU A 41 -14.81 0.28 2.55
N ASN A 42 -15.79 0.16 1.65
CA ASN A 42 -16.52 1.31 1.11
C ASN A 42 -15.57 2.36 0.53
N SER A 43 -14.55 1.92 -0.19
CA SER A 43 -13.53 2.76 -0.83
C SER A 43 -12.60 3.49 0.14
N ARG A 44 -12.70 3.21 1.43
CA ARG A 44 -11.81 3.80 2.44
C ARG A 44 -10.75 2.80 2.87
N ILE A 45 -9.57 3.33 3.15
CA ILE A 45 -8.44 2.53 3.61
C ILE A 45 -8.68 2.11 5.06
N VAL A 46 -8.70 0.80 5.32
CA VAL A 46 -8.80 0.27 6.69
C VAL A 46 -7.54 -0.45 7.12
N GLY A 47 -6.65 -0.77 6.18
CA GLY A 47 -5.39 -1.43 6.51
C GLY A 47 -4.47 -1.52 5.32
N ILE A 48 -3.29 -2.07 5.55
CA ILE A 48 -2.29 -2.33 4.53
C ILE A 48 -1.67 -3.71 4.77
N ILE A 49 -1.36 -4.41 3.68
CA ILE A 49 -0.64 -5.67 3.75
C ILE A 49 0.58 -5.54 2.85
N THR A 50 1.76 -5.81 3.43
CA THR A 50 3.03 -5.76 2.72
C THR A 50 3.57 -7.17 2.47
N ASP A 51 4.58 -7.29 1.61
CA ASP A 51 5.31 -8.54 1.43
C ASP A 51 5.87 -9.07 2.76
N GLY A 52 6.31 -8.14 3.63
CA GLY A 52 6.80 -8.50 4.97
C GLY A 52 5.71 -9.12 5.84
N ASP A 53 4.48 -8.61 5.75
CA ASP A 53 3.35 -9.18 6.48
C ASP A 53 3.06 -10.61 6.03
N LEU A 54 3.13 -10.85 4.71
CA LEU A 54 2.94 -12.19 4.15
C LEU A 54 4.02 -13.16 4.64
N ARG A 55 5.28 -12.73 4.63
CA ARG A 55 6.39 -13.56 5.12
C ARG A 55 6.21 -13.92 6.60
N ARG A 56 5.85 -12.93 7.42
CA ARG A 56 5.60 -13.18 8.85
C ARG A 56 4.46 -14.16 9.08
N MET A 57 3.40 -14.03 8.30
CA MET A 57 2.28 -14.96 8.37
C MET A 57 2.72 -16.40 8.06
N LEU A 58 3.52 -16.56 6.99
CA LEU A 58 4.00 -17.88 6.56
C LEU A 58 4.88 -18.55 7.62
N THR A 59 5.61 -17.77 8.42
CA THR A 59 6.46 -18.32 9.48
C THR A 59 5.67 -18.69 10.75
N LYS A 60 4.50 -18.10 10.95
CA LYS A 60 3.69 -18.30 12.16
C LYS A 60 2.55 -19.28 12.00
N SER A 61 2.08 -19.50 10.79
CA SER A 61 0.91 -20.34 10.53
C SER A 61 1.25 -21.45 9.57
N GLU A 62 0.93 -22.70 9.96
CA GLU A 62 1.07 -23.86 9.07
C GLU A 62 -0.09 -23.92 8.09
N ASP A 63 -1.28 -23.50 8.54
CA ASP A 63 -2.48 -23.48 7.72
C ASP A 63 -3.06 -22.08 7.72
N PHE A 64 -2.87 -21.36 6.62
CA PHE A 64 -3.39 -20.01 6.45
C PHE A 64 -4.69 -19.97 5.65
N SER A 65 -5.28 -21.12 5.33
CA SER A 65 -6.51 -21.18 4.53
C SER A 65 -7.72 -20.55 5.23
N LYS A 66 -7.67 -20.44 6.55
CA LYS A 66 -8.75 -19.85 7.35
C LYS A 66 -8.53 -18.37 7.65
N LEU A 67 -7.39 -17.83 7.26
CA LEU A 67 -7.07 -16.42 7.50
C LEU A 67 -7.61 -15.56 6.36
N SER A 68 -7.95 -14.33 6.71
CA SER A 68 -8.38 -13.32 5.75
C SER A 68 -7.48 -12.08 5.86
N ALA A 69 -7.68 -11.13 4.95
CA ALA A 69 -6.88 -9.89 4.92
C ALA A 69 -6.91 -9.18 6.28
N GLU A 70 -8.07 -9.10 6.93
CA GLU A 70 -8.16 -8.40 8.22
C GLU A 70 -7.33 -9.05 9.32
N ASP A 71 -7.03 -10.35 9.21
CA ASP A 71 -6.23 -11.07 10.21
C ASP A 71 -4.75 -10.73 10.13
N ILE A 72 -4.27 -10.34 8.96
CA ILE A 72 -2.83 -10.11 8.74
C ILE A 72 -2.46 -8.66 8.43
N MET A 73 -3.43 -7.80 8.20
CA MET A 73 -3.18 -6.40 7.86
C MET A 73 -2.65 -5.61 9.06
N SER A 74 -1.91 -4.56 8.76
CA SER A 74 -1.60 -3.51 9.74
C SER A 74 -2.71 -2.48 9.66
N LYS A 75 -3.26 -2.09 10.79
CA LYS A 75 -4.34 -1.10 10.89
C LYS A 75 -3.75 0.31 10.87
N SER A 76 -4.54 1.25 10.40
CA SER A 76 -4.17 2.67 10.39
C SER A 76 -2.81 2.92 9.73
N PRO A 77 -2.65 2.51 8.47
CA PRO A 77 -1.37 2.69 7.78
C PRO A 77 -1.06 4.17 7.56
N ARG A 78 0.22 4.47 7.31
CA ARG A 78 0.62 5.80 6.90
C ARG A 78 0.05 6.10 5.53
N THR A 79 -0.59 7.26 5.40
CA THR A 79 -1.16 7.72 4.14
C THR A 79 -0.67 9.10 3.81
N ILE A 80 -0.86 9.50 2.57
CA ILE A 80 -0.57 10.86 2.12
C ILE A 80 -1.70 11.34 1.22
N ASN A 81 -1.98 12.64 1.28
CA ASN A 81 -3.01 13.24 0.45
C ASN A 81 -2.52 13.31 -1.00
N ILE A 82 -3.44 13.07 -1.94
CA ILE A 82 -3.13 13.08 -3.37
C ILE A 82 -2.59 14.44 -3.85
N ASN A 83 -2.95 15.52 -3.16
CA ASN A 83 -2.51 16.87 -3.50
C ASN A 83 -1.21 17.29 -2.82
N ALA A 84 -0.61 16.42 -2.01
CA ALA A 84 0.67 16.70 -1.37
C ALA A 84 1.78 16.75 -2.41
N MET A 85 2.88 17.39 -2.06
CA MET A 85 4.06 17.46 -2.93
C MET A 85 4.85 16.16 -2.85
N ALA A 86 5.51 15.79 -3.95
CA ALA A 86 6.35 14.60 -3.99
C ALA A 86 7.44 14.63 -2.92
N ILE A 87 8.00 15.80 -2.63
CA ILE A 87 9.03 15.95 -1.59
C ILE A 87 8.48 15.58 -0.20
N GLU A 88 7.22 15.86 0.07
CA GLU A 88 6.59 15.47 1.33
C GLU A 88 6.49 13.96 1.45
N ALA A 89 6.20 13.28 0.33
CA ALA A 89 6.16 11.81 0.31
C ALA A 89 7.54 11.23 0.61
N MET A 90 8.59 11.81 0.04
CA MET A 90 9.97 11.39 0.30
C MET A 90 10.30 11.52 1.79
N GLU A 91 9.96 12.66 2.39
CA GLU A 91 10.22 12.90 3.80
C GLU A 91 9.50 11.90 4.70
N LEU A 92 8.24 11.57 4.39
CA LEU A 92 7.49 10.57 5.14
C LEU A 92 8.12 9.19 5.01
N MET A 93 8.55 8.81 3.82
CA MET A 93 9.18 7.51 3.60
C MET A 93 10.50 7.40 4.37
N GLU A 94 11.33 8.46 4.34
CA GLU A 94 12.59 8.47 5.07
C GLU A 94 12.37 8.42 6.58
N SER A 95 11.47 9.26 7.10
CA SER A 95 11.21 9.36 8.53
C SER A 95 10.66 8.07 9.12
N ASN A 96 9.88 7.32 8.35
CA ASN A 96 9.25 6.10 8.81
C ASN A 96 9.93 4.84 8.29
N LYS A 97 11.00 4.98 7.50
CA LYS A 97 11.77 3.86 6.93
C LYS A 97 10.86 2.90 6.15
N ILE A 98 10.01 3.47 5.32
CA ILE A 98 9.09 2.72 4.47
C ILE A 98 9.33 3.08 3.01
N SER A 99 8.94 2.20 2.11
CA SER A 99 9.15 2.36 0.67
C SER A 99 7.86 2.58 -0.11
N GLN A 100 6.71 2.50 0.55
CA GLN A 100 5.41 2.70 -0.08
C GLN A 100 4.53 3.56 0.82
N LEU A 101 3.66 4.34 0.19
CA LEU A 101 2.63 5.10 0.89
C LEU A 101 1.31 4.90 0.17
N LEU A 102 0.26 4.64 0.93
CA LEU A 102 -1.09 4.66 0.39
C LEU A 102 -1.54 6.11 0.24
N VAL A 103 -2.25 6.39 -0.83
CA VAL A 103 -2.67 7.74 -1.19
C VAL A 103 -4.18 7.88 -1.00
N GLU A 104 -4.59 8.97 -0.40
CA GLU A 104 -6.00 9.29 -0.18
C GLU A 104 -6.42 10.54 -0.95
N ASP A 105 -7.65 10.52 -1.44
CA ASP A 105 -8.31 11.67 -2.07
C ASP A 105 -9.69 11.79 -1.42
N ASN A 106 -9.91 12.87 -0.64
CA ASN A 106 -11.15 13.09 0.11
C ASN A 106 -11.54 11.83 0.92
N GLU A 107 -10.61 11.32 1.69
CA GLU A 107 -10.77 10.14 2.54
C GLU A 107 -10.99 8.83 1.78
N GLN A 108 -10.92 8.85 0.45
CA GLN A 108 -11.04 7.65 -0.36
C GLN A 108 -9.68 7.17 -0.82
N TYR A 109 -9.53 5.86 -0.94
CA TYR A 109 -8.30 5.26 -1.43
C TYR A 109 -8.08 5.66 -2.90
N ALA A 110 -6.90 6.21 -3.20
CA ALA A 110 -6.56 6.67 -4.54
C ALA A 110 -5.47 5.84 -5.22
N GLY A 111 -4.67 5.11 -4.46
CA GLY A 111 -3.59 4.29 -5.03
C GLY A 111 -2.37 4.26 -4.14
N VAL A 112 -1.25 3.84 -4.71
CA VAL A 112 0.02 3.65 -4.00
C VAL A 112 1.13 4.39 -4.72
N ILE A 113 2.01 5.05 -3.97
CA ILE A 113 3.28 5.53 -4.52
C ILE A 113 4.41 4.73 -3.89
N HIS A 114 5.44 4.47 -4.68
CA HIS A 114 6.61 3.70 -4.30
C HIS A 114 7.85 4.59 -4.34
N LEU A 115 8.84 4.26 -3.51
CA LEU A 115 10.11 4.97 -3.51
C LEU A 115 10.73 5.05 -4.91
N HIS A 116 10.58 4.01 -5.73
CA HIS A 116 11.06 4.02 -7.11
C HIS A 116 10.46 5.14 -7.96
N ASP A 117 9.24 5.55 -7.68
CA ASP A 117 8.61 6.64 -8.41
C ASP A 117 9.37 7.95 -8.18
N LEU A 118 9.82 8.18 -6.94
CA LEU A 118 10.60 9.36 -6.56
C LEU A 118 12.00 9.32 -7.17
N ILE A 119 12.62 8.14 -7.18
CA ILE A 119 13.94 7.96 -7.76
C ILE A 119 13.91 8.24 -9.27
N LYS A 120 12.91 7.73 -9.97
CA LYS A 120 12.74 7.96 -11.41
C LYS A 120 12.61 9.44 -11.75
N GLU A 121 11.96 10.20 -10.89
CA GLU A 121 11.75 11.64 -11.12
C GLU A 121 12.91 12.49 -10.61
N GLY A 122 13.94 11.87 -10.08
CA GLY A 122 15.13 12.59 -9.63
C GLY A 122 14.96 13.37 -8.33
N ILE A 123 13.95 13.01 -7.53
CA ILE A 123 13.69 13.67 -6.23
C ILE A 123 14.69 13.21 -5.17
N ILE A 124 15.22 12.03 -5.36
CA ILE A 124 16.23 11.46 -4.46
C ILE A 124 17.54 11.29 -5.21
#